data_71ed5cfcf72a4fcd937d93dd07a79eb3
#
_entry.id   71ed5cfcf72a4fcd937d93dd07a79eb3
#
_cell.length_a   1.000
_cell.length_b   1.000
_cell.length_c   1.000
_cell.angle_alpha   90.00
_cell.angle_beta   90.00
_cell.angle_gamma   90.00
#
_symmetry.space_group_name_H-M   'P 1'
#
loop_
_entity.id
_entity.type
_entity.pdbx_description
1 polymer ?
#
loop_
_entity_poly.entity_id
_entity_poly.type
_entity_poly.pdbx_seq_one_letter_code
_entity_poly.pdbx_strand_id
1 'polypeptide(L)'
;MLSKKDIEELATGAVKRYFNTCNLVSPQIQENDKTPDWDGELNLYENKKDIRKNYIGSLRIQVKGKEVPKFKDKETFPVETVFLKNARNEGFVFFVVEVMTDGKSKIFYKKMAPIEIRGELASIEQQQKTKNIQFEPLSMDKPWIEVELKAFLLDCIKQKSFASKGQVCIEDIKNIYNYQWEFTFQGKKDNLLNDFLGGFKSFLYLKTKEGVEIPIGNGLMNIVMPELTIKKDENVYIGKDIVASNYILTYTKENVSYKLEGLFLLKSEQGLSSTERSSTLEILANTTDGQIKAYEVYKRLIKFGSIKFGETEITIKASNKKVILSMINKRLSNLSIHKSVLNILNIKTPINYKTFTEEDDFSMRQLYKALIEHKAIGLTNPQDIFKIRIANINVLLVCQSDNNKKFYLDNAFASPLIKVMQNSDVSPFQVPIFSFLGQKGYVLFDNIPYNSCLLYTSD
;
A
#
# COMPACT_ATOMS: atom_id res chain seq x y z
N MET A 1 -6.51 56.36 14.10
CA MET A 1 -7.26 55.69 13.04
C MET A 1 -6.58 56.00 11.74
N LEU A 2 -6.11 55.00 11.02
CA LEU A 2 -5.45 55.17 9.73
C LEU A 2 -6.47 55.59 8.65
N SER A 3 -6.04 56.34 7.63
CA SER A 3 -6.87 56.62 6.48
C SER A 3 -7.05 55.34 5.61
N LYS A 4 -8.09 55.24 4.81
CA LYS A 4 -8.28 54.11 3.89
C LYS A 4 -7.08 53.93 2.95
N LYS A 5 -6.49 55.05 2.49
CA LYS A 5 -5.29 55.05 1.65
C LYS A 5 -4.07 54.48 2.39
N ASP A 6 -3.86 54.89 3.64
CA ASP A 6 -2.74 54.38 4.45
C ASP A 6 -2.87 52.89 4.70
N ILE A 7 -4.09 52.39 4.96
CA ILE A 7 -4.36 50.95 5.16
C ILE A 7 -4.04 50.17 3.89
N GLU A 8 -4.45 50.68 2.72
CA GLU A 8 -4.18 50.04 1.43
C GLU A 8 -2.67 50.01 1.12
N GLU A 9 -1.96 51.11 1.30
CA GLU A 9 -0.53 51.20 1.08
C GLU A 9 0.27 50.30 2.05
N LEU A 10 -0.12 50.26 3.32
CA LEU A 10 0.50 49.36 4.30
C LEU A 10 0.25 47.87 3.97
N ALA A 11 -0.96 47.52 3.51
CA ALA A 11 -1.36 46.18 3.15
C ALA A 11 -0.58 45.69 1.92
N THR A 12 -0.60 46.43 0.82
CA THR A 12 0.15 46.09 -0.41
C THR A 12 1.64 46.07 -0.17
N GLY A 13 2.18 47.03 0.62
CA GLY A 13 3.55 47.07 1.05
C GLY A 13 3.98 45.88 1.88
N ALA A 14 3.09 45.33 2.74
CA ALA A 14 3.38 44.14 3.54
C ALA A 14 3.51 42.90 2.65
N VAL A 15 2.58 42.69 1.72
CA VAL A 15 2.63 41.56 0.74
C VAL A 15 3.88 41.68 -0.14
N LYS A 16 4.16 42.89 -0.66
CA LYS A 16 5.34 43.13 -1.50
C LYS A 16 6.65 42.83 -0.74
N ARG A 17 6.80 43.29 0.50
CA ARG A 17 7.97 43.00 1.35
C ARG A 17 8.13 41.53 1.61
N TYR A 18 7.06 40.81 1.88
CA TYR A 18 7.12 39.36 2.11
C TYR A 18 7.71 38.65 0.88
N PHE A 19 7.13 38.84 -0.31
CA PHE A 19 7.54 38.14 -1.53
C PHE A 19 8.83 38.63 -2.14
N ASN A 20 9.26 39.88 -1.91
CA ASN A 20 10.58 40.37 -2.33
C ASN A 20 11.75 39.59 -1.70
N THR A 21 11.51 38.94 -0.57
CA THR A 21 12.49 38.12 0.12
C THR A 21 12.38 36.63 -0.19
N CYS A 22 11.49 36.23 -1.08
CA CYS A 22 11.40 34.90 -1.63
C CYS A 22 12.41 34.65 -2.74
N ASN A 23 12.85 33.39 -2.93
CA ASN A 23 13.84 33.04 -3.94
C ASN A 23 13.26 32.77 -5.32
N LEU A 24 12.02 32.21 -5.38
CA LEU A 24 11.42 31.74 -6.62
C LEU A 24 10.15 32.53 -6.99
N VAL A 25 9.75 33.51 -6.17
CA VAL A 25 8.58 34.34 -6.41
C VAL A 25 8.98 35.81 -6.46
N SER A 26 8.46 36.57 -7.42
CA SER A 26 8.69 38.00 -7.55
C SER A 26 7.35 38.73 -7.66
N PRO A 27 7.01 39.63 -6.71
CA PRO A 27 5.74 40.37 -6.75
C PRO A 27 5.83 41.52 -7.74
N GLN A 28 4.80 41.67 -8.56
CA GLN A 28 4.55 42.87 -9.38
C GLN A 28 3.23 43.46 -8.91
N ILE A 29 3.27 44.28 -7.86
CA ILE A 29 2.11 44.92 -7.27
C ILE A 29 2.21 46.41 -7.63
N GLN A 30 1.21 46.93 -8.28
CA GLN A 30 1.10 48.36 -8.63
C GLN A 30 0.43 49.11 -7.49
N GLU A 31 1.03 50.18 -7.07
CA GLU A 31 0.46 51.10 -6.09
C GLU A 31 -0.49 52.06 -6.82
N ASN A 32 -1.70 52.23 -6.30
CA ASN A 32 -2.77 53.04 -6.89
C ASN A 32 -3.25 52.58 -8.28
N ASP A 33 -3.17 51.31 -8.59
CA ASP A 33 -3.74 50.77 -9.83
C ASP A 33 -5.28 50.84 -9.77
N LYS A 34 -5.86 51.44 -10.80
CA LYS A 34 -7.33 51.50 -10.99
C LYS A 34 -7.82 50.39 -11.92
N THR A 35 -6.96 49.39 -12.22
CA THR A 35 -7.38 48.24 -13.00
C THR A 35 -8.43 47.45 -12.24
N PRO A 36 -9.63 47.22 -12.81
CA PRO A 36 -10.66 46.47 -12.14
C PRO A 36 -10.14 45.04 -11.79
N ASP A 37 -10.48 44.61 -10.57
CA ASP A 37 -10.35 43.24 -10.09
C ASP A 37 -8.93 42.74 -9.64
N TRP A 38 -7.80 43.42 -10.04
CA TRP A 38 -6.45 42.93 -9.71
C TRP A 38 -5.56 44.03 -9.19
N ASP A 39 -4.82 43.74 -8.09
CA ASP A 39 -3.81 44.65 -7.54
C ASP A 39 -2.40 44.28 -8.05
N GLY A 40 -2.26 43.20 -8.83
CA GLY A 40 -0.99 42.78 -9.41
C GLY A 40 -0.85 41.29 -9.65
N GLU A 41 0.41 40.85 -9.72
CA GLU A 41 0.76 39.46 -10.02
C GLU A 41 1.94 38.99 -9.18
N LEU A 42 1.98 37.68 -8.90
CA LEU A 42 3.17 36.98 -8.42
C LEU A 42 3.77 36.19 -9.58
N ASN A 43 4.96 36.56 -10.01
CA ASN A 43 5.71 35.83 -11.02
C ASN A 43 6.51 34.71 -10.39
N LEU A 44 6.39 33.48 -10.92
CA LEU A 44 7.03 32.27 -10.42
C LEU A 44 8.12 31.79 -11.38
N TYR A 45 9.21 31.30 -10.80
CA TYR A 45 10.41 30.85 -11.51
C TYR A 45 10.92 29.50 -11.01
N GLU A 46 11.56 28.71 -11.89
CA GLU A 46 12.28 27.49 -11.48
C GLU A 46 13.55 27.84 -10.67
N ASN A 47 14.27 28.87 -11.10
CA ASN A 47 15.37 29.50 -10.38
C ASN A 47 15.52 30.93 -10.86
N LYS A 48 16.22 31.81 -10.10
CA LYS A 48 16.44 33.21 -10.46
C LYS A 48 17.71 33.46 -11.30
N LYS A 49 18.48 32.44 -11.67
CA LYS A 49 19.75 32.63 -12.40
C LYS A 49 19.57 33.10 -13.84
N ASP A 50 18.47 32.64 -14.50
CA ASP A 50 18.09 33.08 -15.85
C ASP A 50 16.59 33.28 -15.91
N ILE A 51 16.17 34.49 -15.60
CA ILE A 51 14.75 34.86 -15.42
C ILE A 51 13.89 34.50 -16.65
N ARG A 52 14.42 34.70 -17.87
CA ARG A 52 13.63 34.44 -19.10
C ARG A 52 13.41 32.96 -19.36
N LYS A 53 14.43 32.13 -19.11
CA LYS A 53 14.35 30.68 -19.34
C LYS A 53 13.62 29.94 -18.25
N ASN A 54 13.63 30.50 -17.04
CA ASN A 54 13.10 29.84 -15.86
C ASN A 54 11.74 30.37 -15.39
N TYR A 55 11.13 31.26 -16.16
CA TYR A 55 9.78 31.76 -15.89
C TYR A 55 8.76 30.66 -16.13
N ILE A 56 7.95 30.35 -15.09
CA ILE A 56 6.91 29.32 -15.13
C ILE A 56 5.57 29.96 -15.51
N GLY A 57 5.26 31.11 -14.93
CA GLY A 57 4.00 31.82 -15.12
C GLY A 57 3.72 32.82 -14.00
N SER A 58 2.55 33.45 -14.05
CA SER A 58 2.10 34.40 -13.03
C SER A 58 0.78 33.98 -12.40
N LEU A 59 0.62 34.31 -11.13
CA LEU A 59 -0.65 34.21 -10.39
C LEU A 59 -1.20 35.61 -10.16
N ARG A 60 -2.43 35.85 -10.56
CA ARG A 60 -3.17 37.08 -10.25
C ARG A 60 -3.36 37.21 -8.75
N ILE A 61 -3.25 38.42 -8.22
CA ILE A 61 -3.47 38.69 -6.80
C ILE A 61 -4.43 39.84 -6.56
N GLN A 62 -5.16 39.72 -5.44
CA GLN A 62 -5.95 40.77 -4.86
C GLN A 62 -5.50 41.00 -3.42
N VAL A 63 -5.34 42.24 -2.99
CA VAL A 63 -4.94 42.58 -1.63
C VAL A 63 -5.99 43.51 -1.01
N LYS A 64 -6.49 43.14 0.17
CA LYS A 64 -7.39 43.99 0.95
C LYS A 64 -6.80 44.25 2.33
N GLY A 65 -6.68 45.51 2.69
CA GLY A 65 -6.25 45.94 4.01
C GLY A 65 -7.44 46.19 4.95
N LYS A 66 -7.22 45.95 6.24
CA LYS A 66 -8.17 46.30 7.28
C LYS A 66 -7.45 46.67 8.56
N GLU A 67 -7.86 47.80 9.18
CA GLU A 67 -7.33 48.20 10.47
C GLU A 67 -7.93 47.34 11.59
N VAL A 68 -7.09 46.87 12.51
CA VAL A 68 -7.49 46.05 13.66
C VAL A 68 -6.75 46.50 14.92
N PRO A 69 -7.42 46.43 16.10
CA PRO A 69 -6.76 46.71 17.37
C PRO A 69 -5.82 45.58 17.84
N LYS A 70 -6.06 44.33 17.36
CA LYS A 70 -5.33 43.13 17.70
C LYS A 70 -5.45 42.12 16.56
N PHE A 71 -4.36 41.44 16.23
CA PHE A 71 -4.34 40.37 15.23
C PHE A 71 -5.17 39.15 15.64
N LYS A 72 -5.86 38.57 14.67
CA LYS A 72 -6.60 37.31 14.83
C LYS A 72 -5.75 36.10 14.45
N ASP A 73 -6.20 34.91 14.83
CA ASP A 73 -5.58 33.64 14.41
C ASP A 73 -6.14 33.13 13.09
N LYS A 74 -7.42 33.44 12.80
CA LYS A 74 -8.12 33.12 11.56
C LYS A 74 -8.86 34.34 11.07
N GLU A 75 -8.96 34.49 9.76
CA GLU A 75 -9.71 35.58 9.14
C GLU A 75 -10.83 35.05 8.25
N THR A 76 -11.96 35.71 8.29
CA THR A 76 -13.07 35.52 7.35
C THR A 76 -13.37 36.85 6.70
N PHE A 77 -13.36 36.90 5.39
CA PHE A 77 -13.57 38.15 4.65
C PHE A 77 -14.65 37.98 3.58
N PRO A 78 -15.54 39.00 3.41
CA PRO A 78 -16.55 38.99 2.38
C PRO A 78 -15.92 39.34 1.01
N VAL A 79 -15.85 38.33 0.12
CA VAL A 79 -15.39 38.51 -1.25
C VAL A 79 -16.56 38.79 -2.18
N GLU A 80 -16.43 39.77 -3.05
CA GLU A 80 -17.50 40.16 -3.99
C GLU A 80 -17.78 39.06 -5.02
N THR A 81 -19.05 38.76 -5.24
CA THR A 81 -19.48 37.75 -6.22
C THR A 81 -19.06 38.10 -7.65
N VAL A 82 -19.04 39.38 -7.98
CA VAL A 82 -18.59 39.87 -9.30
C VAL A 82 -17.15 39.57 -9.51
N PHE A 83 -16.30 39.82 -8.48
CA PHE A 83 -14.87 39.45 -8.51
C PHE A 83 -14.66 37.96 -8.77
N LEU A 84 -15.37 37.06 -8.05
CA LEU A 84 -15.30 35.63 -8.29
C LEU A 84 -15.70 35.23 -9.71
N LYS A 85 -16.73 35.87 -10.27
CA LYS A 85 -17.17 35.62 -11.66
C LYS A 85 -16.10 36.01 -12.67
N ASN A 86 -15.40 37.13 -12.46
CA ASN A 86 -14.34 37.60 -13.35
C ASN A 86 -13.08 36.74 -13.26
N ALA A 87 -12.76 36.23 -12.05
CA ALA A 87 -11.59 35.39 -11.76
C ALA A 87 -11.74 33.91 -12.15
N ARG A 88 -12.97 33.46 -12.49
CA ARG A 88 -13.33 32.02 -12.60
C ARG A 88 -12.46 31.16 -13.55
N ASN A 89 -11.85 31.80 -14.56
CA ASN A 89 -11.13 31.09 -15.61
C ASN A 89 -9.62 30.99 -15.34
N GLU A 90 -9.05 31.80 -14.45
CA GLU A 90 -7.61 31.88 -14.26
C GLU A 90 -7.15 31.38 -12.89
N GLY A 91 -8.03 31.45 -11.88
CA GLY A 91 -7.64 31.30 -10.48
C GLY A 91 -6.87 32.52 -9.96
N PHE A 92 -6.70 32.62 -8.65
CA PHE A 92 -6.03 33.74 -8.03
C PHE A 92 -5.57 33.45 -6.60
N VAL A 93 -4.73 34.34 -6.06
CA VAL A 93 -4.42 34.39 -4.64
C VAL A 93 -4.97 35.70 -4.06
N PHE A 94 -5.84 35.58 -3.05
CA PHE A 94 -6.40 36.71 -2.35
C PHE A 94 -5.68 36.90 -1.01
N PHE A 95 -5.24 38.12 -0.72
CA PHE A 95 -4.63 38.48 0.55
C PHE A 95 -5.54 39.41 1.34
N VAL A 96 -5.71 39.12 2.63
CA VAL A 96 -6.31 40.02 3.60
C VAL A 96 -5.21 40.36 4.61
N VAL A 97 -4.93 41.66 4.75
CA VAL A 97 -3.85 42.14 5.63
C VAL A 97 -4.47 42.92 6.78
N GLU A 98 -4.32 42.39 7.98
CA GLU A 98 -4.62 43.12 9.21
C GLU A 98 -3.49 44.10 9.50
N VAL A 99 -3.83 45.38 9.70
CA VAL A 99 -2.88 46.45 9.97
C VAL A 99 -3.25 47.10 11.31
N MET A 100 -2.27 47.23 12.20
CA MET A 100 -2.45 47.96 13.47
C MET A 100 -2.03 49.42 13.31
N THR A 101 -2.49 50.28 14.19
CA THR A 101 -2.16 51.73 14.22
C THR A 101 -0.65 52.01 14.34
N ASP A 102 0.13 51.09 14.87
CA ASP A 102 1.59 51.20 14.97
C ASP A 102 2.33 50.75 13.67
N GLY A 103 1.57 50.39 12.61
CA GLY A 103 2.11 49.97 11.31
C GLY A 103 2.46 48.48 11.24
N LYS A 104 2.30 47.72 12.30
CA LYS A 104 2.48 46.26 12.24
C LYS A 104 1.38 45.63 11.40
N SER A 105 1.72 44.54 10.70
CA SER A 105 0.77 43.85 9.82
C SER A 105 0.87 42.34 9.98
N LYS A 106 -0.28 41.66 9.80
CA LYS A 106 -0.39 40.22 9.69
C LYS A 106 -1.12 39.86 8.39
N ILE A 107 -0.50 39.00 7.59
CA ILE A 107 -1.01 38.62 6.26
C ILE A 107 -1.76 37.31 6.37
N PHE A 108 -2.98 37.28 5.83
CA PHE A 108 -3.77 36.07 5.58
C PHE A 108 -3.92 35.90 4.08
N TYR A 109 -4.04 34.68 3.61
CA TYR A 109 -4.22 34.40 2.20
C TYR A 109 -5.21 33.27 1.93
N LYS A 110 -5.75 33.25 0.73
CA LYS A 110 -6.56 32.17 0.18
C LYS A 110 -6.19 32.00 -1.29
N LYS A 111 -5.82 30.79 -1.67
CA LYS A 111 -5.68 30.38 -3.08
C LYS A 111 -7.03 29.87 -3.54
N MET A 112 -7.47 30.24 -4.73
CA MET A 112 -8.71 29.77 -5.33
C MET A 112 -8.49 29.40 -6.79
N ALA A 113 -8.44 28.10 -7.06
CA ALA A 113 -8.31 27.55 -8.41
C ALA A 113 -9.65 27.65 -9.19
N PRO A 114 -9.64 27.58 -10.53
CA PRO A 114 -10.86 27.72 -11.35
C PRO A 114 -12.03 26.83 -10.90
N ILE A 115 -11.77 25.56 -10.55
CA ILE A 115 -12.85 24.66 -10.10
C ILE A 115 -13.35 24.99 -8.69
N GLU A 116 -12.51 25.52 -7.79
CA GLU A 116 -12.95 26.00 -6.47
C GLU A 116 -13.84 27.23 -6.61
N ILE A 117 -13.44 28.19 -7.46
CA ILE A 117 -14.26 29.39 -7.74
C ILE A 117 -15.62 28.98 -8.29
N ARG A 118 -15.65 28.00 -9.20
CA ARG A 118 -16.92 27.46 -9.74
C ARG A 118 -17.77 26.83 -8.64
N GLY A 119 -17.14 26.04 -7.74
CA GLY A 119 -17.84 25.44 -6.60
C GLY A 119 -18.42 26.48 -5.66
N GLU A 120 -17.68 27.54 -5.35
CA GLU A 120 -18.20 28.67 -4.56
C GLU A 120 -19.33 29.40 -5.26
N LEU A 121 -19.19 29.68 -6.56
CA LEU A 121 -20.25 30.35 -7.35
C LEU A 121 -21.52 29.51 -7.44
N ALA A 122 -21.43 28.19 -7.53
CA ALA A 122 -22.58 27.30 -7.55
C ALA A 122 -23.37 27.29 -6.23
N SER A 123 -22.71 27.66 -5.12
CA SER A 123 -23.34 27.75 -3.79
C SER A 123 -23.91 29.16 -3.44
N ILE A 124 -23.84 30.10 -4.38
CA ILE A 124 -24.29 31.48 -4.18
C ILE A 124 -25.76 31.63 -4.61
N GLU A 125 -26.59 32.21 -3.75
CA GLU A 125 -27.99 32.56 -4.08
C GLU A 125 -28.06 33.70 -5.12
N GLN A 126 -29.15 33.74 -5.91
CA GLN A 126 -29.28 34.63 -7.09
C GLN A 126 -29.03 36.13 -6.83
N GLN A 127 -29.22 36.61 -5.61
CA GLN A 127 -29.05 38.04 -5.27
C GLN A 127 -27.88 38.33 -4.33
N GLN A 128 -27.09 37.30 -3.98
CA GLN A 128 -25.99 37.44 -3.03
C GLN A 128 -24.82 38.22 -3.65
N LYS A 129 -24.50 39.38 -3.09
CA LYS A 129 -23.42 40.26 -3.58
C LYS A 129 -22.03 39.87 -3.11
N THR A 130 -21.92 39.21 -1.96
CA THR A 130 -20.65 38.81 -1.35
C THR A 130 -20.73 37.41 -0.80
N LYS A 131 -19.60 36.71 -0.77
CA LYS A 131 -19.44 35.39 -0.15
C LYS A 131 -18.37 35.47 0.96
N ASN A 132 -18.71 35.03 2.15
CA ASN A 132 -17.73 34.92 3.24
C ASN A 132 -16.77 33.77 2.98
N ILE A 133 -15.49 34.07 2.84
CA ILE A 133 -14.41 33.11 2.59
C ILE A 133 -13.44 33.10 3.78
N GLN A 134 -12.98 31.90 4.18
CA GLN A 134 -11.98 31.75 5.23
C GLN A 134 -10.58 31.86 4.64
N PHE A 135 -9.71 32.58 5.35
CA PHE A 135 -8.32 32.80 5.01
C PHE A 135 -7.41 32.22 6.09
N GLU A 136 -6.29 31.69 5.66
CA GLU A 136 -5.26 31.13 6.54
C GLU A 136 -4.11 32.13 6.73
N PRO A 137 -3.44 32.16 7.88
CA PRO A 137 -2.25 32.97 8.07
C PRO A 137 -1.16 32.57 7.07
N LEU A 138 -0.52 33.55 6.43
CA LEU A 138 0.60 33.30 5.54
C LEU A 138 1.80 32.74 6.34
N SER A 139 2.30 31.59 5.93
CA SER A 139 3.39 30.92 6.60
C SER A 139 4.69 31.74 6.54
N MET A 140 5.48 31.75 7.61
CA MET A 140 6.82 32.33 7.61
C MET A 140 7.86 31.43 6.92
N ASP A 141 7.54 30.17 6.63
CA ASP A 141 8.36 29.22 5.87
C ASP A 141 8.25 29.54 4.37
N LYS A 142 9.10 30.46 3.90
CA LYS A 142 9.08 30.93 2.52
C LYS A 142 9.35 29.85 1.48
N PRO A 143 10.34 28.95 1.64
CA PRO A 143 10.51 27.81 0.75
C PRO A 143 9.25 26.97 0.58
N TRP A 144 8.50 26.77 1.65
CA TRP A 144 7.22 26.06 1.60
C TRP A 144 6.16 26.80 0.76
N ILE A 145 6.01 28.10 0.99
CA ILE A 145 5.09 28.96 0.22
C ILE A 145 5.46 28.99 -1.27
N GLU A 146 6.75 29.03 -1.61
CA GLU A 146 7.20 29.00 -3.00
C GLU A 146 6.79 27.70 -3.71
N VAL A 147 6.98 26.56 -3.06
CA VAL A 147 6.56 25.24 -3.58
C VAL A 147 5.04 25.18 -3.71
N GLU A 148 4.32 25.66 -2.70
CA GLU A 148 2.86 25.66 -2.66
C GLU A 148 2.26 26.53 -3.78
N LEU A 149 2.79 27.74 -4.00
CA LEU A 149 2.34 28.63 -5.08
C LEU A 149 2.68 28.08 -6.46
N LYS A 150 3.83 27.43 -6.62
CA LYS A 150 4.19 26.77 -7.87
C LYS A 150 3.21 25.64 -8.22
N ALA A 151 2.91 24.76 -7.28
CA ALA A 151 1.93 23.70 -7.51
C ALA A 151 0.53 24.27 -7.81
N PHE A 152 0.13 25.30 -7.07
CA PHE A 152 -1.15 25.97 -7.32
C PHE A 152 -1.22 26.60 -8.71
N LEU A 153 -0.15 27.24 -9.20
CA LEU A 153 -0.09 27.75 -10.57
C LEU A 153 -0.27 26.63 -11.62
N LEU A 154 0.40 25.50 -11.43
CA LEU A 154 0.27 24.35 -12.32
C LEU A 154 -1.16 23.79 -12.34
N ASP A 155 -1.81 23.73 -11.17
CA ASP A 155 -3.21 23.34 -11.08
C ASP A 155 -4.14 24.35 -11.79
N CYS A 156 -3.90 25.66 -11.65
CA CYS A 156 -4.66 26.69 -12.39
C CYS A 156 -4.51 26.51 -13.91
N ILE A 157 -3.28 26.25 -14.39
CA ILE A 157 -3.01 26.01 -15.82
C ILE A 157 -3.77 24.77 -16.33
N LYS A 158 -3.73 23.66 -15.60
CA LYS A 158 -4.47 22.43 -15.95
C LYS A 158 -5.98 22.66 -15.99
N GLN A 159 -6.51 23.44 -15.05
CA GLN A 159 -7.95 23.67 -14.91
C GLN A 159 -8.52 24.74 -15.86
N LYS A 160 -7.70 25.61 -16.42
CA LYS A 160 -8.11 26.74 -17.24
C LYS A 160 -9.02 26.33 -18.41
N SER A 161 -8.69 25.25 -19.11
CA SER A 161 -9.48 24.72 -20.24
C SER A 161 -10.82 24.12 -19.84
N PHE A 162 -11.02 23.83 -18.56
CA PHE A 162 -12.26 23.24 -18.01
C PHE A 162 -13.09 24.23 -17.19
N ALA A 163 -12.63 25.46 -17.00
CA ALA A 163 -13.29 26.47 -16.17
C ALA A 163 -14.70 26.84 -16.65
N SER A 164 -14.94 26.79 -17.96
CA SER A 164 -16.25 27.07 -18.61
C SER A 164 -17.11 25.83 -18.83
N LYS A 165 -16.56 24.60 -18.60
CA LYS A 165 -17.27 23.34 -18.80
C LYS A 165 -18.03 22.97 -17.53
N GLY A 166 -19.07 22.13 -17.67
CA GLY A 166 -19.80 21.58 -16.53
C GLY A 166 -18.89 20.79 -15.59
N GLN A 167 -19.33 20.61 -14.35
CA GLN A 167 -18.65 19.75 -13.39
C GLN A 167 -18.66 18.31 -13.89
N VAL A 168 -17.51 17.63 -13.79
CA VAL A 168 -17.41 16.19 -13.97
C VAL A 168 -17.41 15.55 -12.59
N CYS A 169 -18.39 14.69 -12.33
CA CYS A 169 -18.50 13.92 -11.09
C CYS A 169 -17.91 12.54 -11.26
N ILE A 170 -17.54 11.91 -10.15
CA ILE A 170 -17.02 10.51 -10.18
C ILE A 170 -18.09 9.56 -10.76
N GLU A 171 -19.37 9.84 -10.49
CA GLU A 171 -20.52 9.09 -11.01
C GLU A 171 -20.57 9.08 -12.55
N ASP A 172 -20.19 10.17 -13.19
CA ASP A 172 -20.22 10.32 -14.65
C ASP A 172 -19.19 9.44 -15.36
N ILE A 173 -18.15 9.01 -14.62
CA ILE A 173 -17.02 8.24 -15.16
C ILE A 173 -17.01 6.76 -14.75
N LYS A 174 -18.03 6.28 -14.03
CA LYS A 174 -18.12 4.86 -13.59
C LYS A 174 -17.98 3.83 -14.72
N ASN A 175 -18.34 4.20 -15.94
CA ASN A 175 -18.30 3.34 -17.12
C ASN A 175 -17.07 3.57 -18.03
N ILE A 176 -16.15 4.45 -17.65
CA ILE A 176 -14.95 4.73 -18.43
C ILE A 176 -13.85 3.76 -17.98
N TYR A 177 -13.59 2.74 -18.79
CA TYR A 177 -12.48 1.81 -18.58
C TYR A 177 -11.16 2.42 -19.05
N ASN A 178 -10.05 2.16 -18.32
CA ASN A 178 -8.68 2.57 -18.67
C ASN A 178 -8.37 4.07 -18.51
N TYR A 179 -8.48 4.59 -17.31
CA TYR A 179 -8.01 5.92 -16.92
C TYR A 179 -7.03 5.82 -15.74
N GLN A 180 -6.25 6.86 -15.55
CA GLN A 180 -5.37 7.03 -14.40
C GLN A 180 -5.86 8.19 -13.55
N TRP A 181 -5.75 8.03 -12.23
CA TRP A 181 -5.95 9.13 -11.31
C TRP A 181 -4.63 9.87 -11.11
N GLU A 182 -4.68 11.19 -11.20
CA GLU A 182 -3.53 12.05 -10.95
C GLU A 182 -3.87 13.08 -9.88
N PHE A 183 -2.94 13.28 -8.95
CA PHE A 183 -3.01 14.32 -7.92
C PHE A 183 -1.61 14.79 -7.58
N THR A 184 -1.48 16.00 -7.04
CA THR A 184 -0.22 16.54 -6.57
C THR A 184 -0.16 16.48 -5.06
N PHE A 185 0.81 15.75 -4.52
CA PHE A 185 1.09 15.70 -3.10
C PHE A 185 2.31 16.56 -2.76
N GLN A 186 2.16 17.35 -1.69
CA GLN A 186 3.23 18.17 -1.13
C GLN A 186 3.37 17.88 0.35
N GLY A 187 4.59 17.56 0.78
CA GLY A 187 4.91 17.29 2.17
C GLY A 187 6.33 17.75 2.51
N LYS A 188 6.62 17.91 3.78
CA LYS A 188 7.99 18.24 4.25
C LYS A 188 8.87 17.01 4.11
N LYS A 189 10.11 17.19 3.61
CA LYS A 189 11.05 16.10 3.34
C LYS A 189 11.18 15.09 4.49
N ASP A 190 11.24 15.59 5.72
CA ASP A 190 11.45 14.76 6.92
C ASP A 190 10.19 13.98 7.36
N ASN A 191 8.99 14.38 6.88
CA ASN A 191 7.70 13.76 7.23
C ASN A 191 6.87 13.33 6.02
N LEU A 192 7.47 13.36 4.82
CA LEU A 192 6.74 13.18 3.55
C LEU A 192 5.82 11.97 3.54
N LEU A 193 6.31 10.82 4.02
CA LEU A 193 5.56 9.57 4.05
C LEU A 193 4.40 9.61 5.07
N ASN A 194 4.65 10.16 6.26
CA ASN A 194 3.60 10.29 7.29
C ASN A 194 2.51 11.25 6.86
N ASP A 195 2.89 12.38 6.24
CA ASP A 195 1.94 13.36 5.69
C ASP A 195 1.10 12.71 4.57
N PHE A 196 1.73 11.91 3.69
CA PHE A 196 1.04 11.19 2.62
C PHE A 196 0.05 10.15 3.16
N LEU A 197 0.46 9.31 4.10
CA LEU A 197 -0.39 8.28 4.72
C LEU A 197 -1.41 8.87 5.70
N GLY A 198 -1.11 10.05 6.27
CA GLY A 198 -2.01 10.77 7.18
C GLY A 198 -3.23 11.38 6.48
N GLY A 199 -3.18 11.45 5.15
CA GLY A 199 -4.17 12.12 4.33
C GLY A 199 -3.82 13.58 4.06
N PHE A 200 -4.14 14.04 2.88
CA PHE A 200 -3.85 15.39 2.40
C PHE A 200 -4.96 15.91 1.50
N LYS A 201 -4.98 17.21 1.29
CA LYS A 201 -5.90 17.84 0.35
C LYS A 201 -5.21 18.08 -0.98
N SER A 202 -5.83 17.65 -2.07
CA SER A 202 -5.35 17.89 -3.43
C SER A 202 -6.50 17.99 -4.42
N PHE A 203 -6.24 18.61 -5.56
CA PHE A 203 -7.12 18.46 -6.72
C PHE A 203 -6.93 17.07 -7.30
N LEU A 204 -8.02 16.44 -7.71
CA LEU A 204 -8.03 15.12 -8.32
C LEU A 204 -8.29 15.26 -9.81
N TYR A 205 -7.45 14.65 -10.63
CA TYR A 205 -7.58 14.64 -12.07
C TYR A 205 -7.76 13.22 -12.59
N LEU A 206 -8.63 13.10 -13.59
CA LEU A 206 -8.73 11.91 -14.43
C LEU A 206 -7.82 12.11 -15.63
N LYS A 207 -6.85 11.25 -15.83
CA LYS A 207 -5.96 11.27 -17.02
C LYS A 207 -6.43 10.23 -18.02
N THR A 208 -6.80 10.70 -19.22
CA THR A 208 -7.20 9.82 -20.32
C THR A 208 -5.97 9.20 -21.01
N LYS A 209 -6.19 8.21 -21.89
CA LYS A 209 -5.10 7.60 -22.68
C LYS A 209 -4.38 8.61 -23.57
N GLU A 210 -5.09 9.62 -24.04
CA GLU A 210 -4.57 10.70 -24.86
C GLU A 210 -3.80 11.75 -24.04
N GLY A 211 -3.70 11.55 -22.72
CA GLY A 211 -2.98 12.44 -21.81
C GLY A 211 -3.77 13.68 -21.35
N VAL A 212 -5.07 13.76 -21.65
CA VAL A 212 -5.92 14.85 -21.17
C VAL A 212 -6.22 14.68 -19.68
N GLU A 213 -5.94 15.71 -18.89
CA GLU A 213 -6.20 15.75 -17.44
C GLU A 213 -7.50 16.52 -17.16
N ILE A 214 -8.52 15.79 -16.74
CA ILE A 214 -9.88 16.34 -16.47
C ILE A 214 -10.02 16.51 -14.95
N PRO A 215 -10.22 17.73 -14.44
CA PRO A 215 -10.42 17.95 -13.01
C PRO A 215 -11.77 17.41 -12.54
N ILE A 216 -11.76 16.72 -11.41
CA ILE A 216 -12.94 16.08 -10.81
C ILE A 216 -13.38 16.86 -9.56
N GLY A 217 -14.69 17.01 -9.42
CA GLY A 217 -15.29 17.67 -8.25
C GLY A 217 -15.30 19.20 -8.36
N ASN A 218 -15.52 19.86 -7.21
CA ASN A 218 -15.69 21.33 -7.09
C ASN A 218 -14.54 22.00 -6.30
N GLY A 219 -13.43 21.32 -6.10
CA GLY A 219 -12.32 21.89 -5.33
C GLY A 219 -11.38 20.82 -4.81
N LEU A 220 -10.67 21.16 -3.73
CA LEU A 220 -9.74 20.25 -3.07
C LEU A 220 -10.48 19.08 -2.42
N MET A 221 -10.05 17.88 -2.75
CA MET A 221 -10.56 16.64 -2.17
C MET A 221 -9.62 16.13 -1.07
N ASN A 222 -10.18 15.54 -0.01
CA ASN A 222 -9.40 14.80 0.96
C ASN A 222 -8.98 13.45 0.36
N ILE A 223 -7.69 13.26 0.19
CA ILE A 223 -7.11 12.01 -0.28
C ILE A 223 -6.52 11.29 0.91
N VAL A 224 -7.01 10.09 1.19
CA VAL A 224 -6.54 9.22 2.26
C VAL A 224 -5.98 7.96 1.64
N MET A 225 -4.69 7.72 1.84
CA MET A 225 -3.99 6.53 1.37
C MET A 225 -3.73 5.62 2.57
N PRO A 226 -4.53 4.55 2.76
CA PRO A 226 -4.37 3.67 3.93
C PRO A 226 -3.03 2.93 3.93
N GLU A 227 -2.50 2.66 2.74
CA GLU A 227 -1.20 2.02 2.55
C GLU A 227 -0.53 2.47 1.25
N LEU A 228 0.80 2.38 1.24
CA LEU A 228 1.63 2.54 0.05
C LEU A 228 2.41 1.25 -0.16
N THR A 229 2.12 0.54 -1.25
CA THR A 229 2.81 -0.71 -1.60
C THR A 229 3.72 -0.49 -2.80
N ILE A 230 4.99 -0.87 -2.66
CA ILE A 230 6.03 -0.69 -3.67
C ILE A 230 6.71 -2.05 -3.90
N LYS A 231 6.72 -2.52 -5.14
CA LYS A 231 7.56 -3.65 -5.53
C LYS A 231 8.96 -3.15 -5.82
N LYS A 232 9.96 -3.79 -5.19
CA LYS A 232 11.38 -3.48 -5.33
C LYS A 232 12.09 -4.66 -5.98
N ASP A 233 12.73 -4.41 -7.13
CA ASP A 233 13.57 -5.39 -7.83
C ASP A 233 15.03 -5.21 -7.38
N GLU A 234 15.27 -5.44 -6.09
CA GLU A 234 16.54 -5.30 -5.40
C GLU A 234 16.84 -6.56 -4.60
N ASN A 235 18.12 -6.94 -4.51
CA ASN A 235 18.53 -8.11 -3.76
C ASN A 235 18.34 -7.94 -2.26
N VAL A 236 17.94 -9.02 -1.61
CA VAL A 236 17.84 -9.13 -0.15
C VAL A 236 18.94 -10.02 0.37
N TYR A 237 19.70 -9.54 1.36
CA TYR A 237 20.87 -10.22 1.89
C TYR A 237 20.71 -10.57 3.37
N ILE A 238 21.25 -11.74 3.76
CA ILE A 238 21.53 -12.09 5.16
C ILE A 238 23.02 -12.45 5.23
N GLY A 239 23.81 -11.60 5.88
CA GLY A 239 25.26 -11.66 5.77
C GLY A 239 25.72 -11.40 4.34
N LYS A 240 26.41 -12.37 3.71
CA LYS A 240 26.87 -12.29 2.32
C LYS A 240 25.93 -13.00 1.33
N ASP A 241 24.95 -13.74 1.80
CA ASP A 241 24.09 -14.58 0.97
C ASP A 241 22.87 -13.81 0.48
N ILE A 242 22.57 -13.92 -0.83
CA ILE A 242 21.32 -13.45 -1.41
C ILE A 242 20.21 -14.44 -1.07
N VAL A 243 19.15 -13.98 -0.41
CA VAL A 243 17.99 -14.81 -0.02
C VAL A 243 16.79 -14.59 -0.92
N ALA A 244 16.70 -13.41 -1.56
CA ALA A 244 15.71 -13.06 -2.60
C ALA A 244 16.28 -11.98 -3.52
N SER A 245 15.73 -11.88 -4.75
CA SER A 245 16.09 -10.86 -5.76
C SER A 245 15.10 -9.72 -5.86
N ASN A 246 13.97 -9.81 -5.17
CA ASN A 246 12.94 -8.78 -5.09
C ASN A 246 12.18 -8.89 -3.77
N TYR A 247 11.45 -7.83 -3.43
CA TYR A 247 10.56 -7.80 -2.28
C TYR A 247 9.43 -6.80 -2.49
N ILE A 248 8.37 -6.94 -1.71
CA ILE A 248 7.27 -5.98 -1.66
C ILE A 248 7.39 -5.23 -0.35
N LEU A 249 7.51 -3.90 -0.45
CA LEU A 249 7.57 -2.98 0.67
C LEU A 249 6.21 -2.32 0.82
N THR A 250 5.59 -2.46 1.99
CA THR A 250 4.30 -1.81 2.28
C THR A 250 4.46 -0.90 3.50
N TYR A 251 4.10 0.35 3.31
CA TYR A 251 4.01 1.35 4.37
C TYR A 251 2.55 1.55 4.75
N THR A 252 2.26 1.53 6.04
CA THR A 252 1.01 2.01 6.62
C THR A 252 1.33 3.10 7.64
N LYS A 253 0.33 3.75 8.18
CA LYS A 253 0.54 4.77 9.24
C LYS A 253 1.26 4.21 10.48
N GLU A 254 1.08 2.93 10.76
CA GLU A 254 1.57 2.28 11.97
C GLU A 254 2.78 1.38 11.74
N ASN A 255 2.91 0.81 10.54
CA ASN A 255 3.85 -0.26 10.25
C ASN A 255 4.56 -0.11 8.91
N VAL A 256 5.79 -0.61 8.87
CA VAL A 256 6.48 -0.95 7.62
C VAL A 256 6.58 -2.46 7.52
N SER A 257 6.22 -3.03 6.38
CA SER A 257 6.33 -4.46 6.16
C SER A 257 7.13 -4.77 4.89
N TYR A 258 7.94 -5.83 4.98
CA TYR A 258 8.78 -6.35 3.91
C TYR A 258 8.31 -7.77 3.62
N LYS A 259 7.71 -7.99 2.46
CA LYS A 259 7.23 -9.30 2.03
C LYS A 259 8.17 -9.90 1.01
N LEU A 260 8.74 -11.07 1.35
CA LEU A 260 9.45 -11.93 0.41
C LEU A 260 8.48 -13.03 -0.02
N GLU A 261 8.07 -13.00 -1.28
CA GLU A 261 7.06 -13.93 -1.80
C GLU A 261 7.51 -15.39 -1.64
N GLY A 262 6.60 -16.23 -1.15
CA GLY A 262 6.86 -17.63 -0.90
C GLY A 262 7.81 -17.92 0.27
N LEU A 263 8.28 -16.91 1.01
CA LEU A 263 9.14 -17.06 2.17
C LEU A 263 8.48 -16.53 3.43
N PHE A 264 8.56 -15.22 3.67
CA PHE A 264 8.03 -14.61 4.89
C PHE A 264 7.63 -13.15 4.72
N LEU A 265 6.88 -12.65 5.68
CA LEU A 265 6.52 -11.26 5.89
C LEU A 265 7.19 -10.78 7.18
N LEU A 266 8.05 -9.77 7.07
CA LEU A 266 8.64 -9.07 8.20
C LEU A 266 7.88 -7.77 8.41
N LYS A 267 7.21 -7.60 9.56
CA LYS A 267 6.53 -6.35 9.96
C LYS A 267 7.34 -5.67 11.04
N SER A 268 7.52 -4.37 10.92
CA SER A 268 8.17 -3.53 11.94
C SER A 268 7.25 -2.35 12.26
N GLU A 269 6.98 -2.11 13.53
CA GLU A 269 6.20 -0.94 13.97
C GLU A 269 6.97 0.35 13.69
N GLN A 270 6.27 1.35 13.13
CA GLN A 270 6.77 2.72 12.98
C GLN A 270 6.46 3.50 14.26
N GLY A 271 7.41 3.60 15.17
CA GLY A 271 7.32 4.51 16.31
C GLY A 271 8.21 5.73 16.09
N LEU A 272 7.66 6.92 16.24
CA LEU A 272 8.35 8.21 16.03
C LEU A 272 9.50 8.48 17.00
N SER A 273 9.72 7.68 18.04
CA SER A 273 10.72 7.98 19.09
C SER A 273 11.27 6.81 19.89
N SER A 274 11.02 5.53 19.55
CA SER A 274 11.55 4.42 20.35
C SER A 274 12.76 3.76 19.72
N THR A 275 13.83 3.63 20.48
CA THR A 275 15.03 2.84 20.20
C THR A 275 14.73 1.33 20.15
N GLU A 276 13.53 0.91 20.57
CA GLU A 276 13.07 -0.48 20.58
C GLU A 276 11.84 -0.62 19.69
N ARG A 277 12.07 -1.10 18.46
CA ARG A 277 10.98 -1.44 17.53
C ARG A 277 10.65 -2.92 17.70
N SER A 278 9.38 -3.25 17.93
CA SER A 278 8.93 -4.64 17.83
C SER A 278 8.90 -5.05 16.36
N SER A 279 9.36 -6.26 16.07
CA SER A 279 9.31 -6.84 14.73
C SER A 279 8.71 -8.22 14.81
N THR A 280 7.74 -8.50 13.95
CA THR A 280 7.13 -9.83 13.82
C THR A 280 7.49 -10.44 12.48
N LEU A 281 7.73 -11.75 12.49
CA LEU A 281 8.02 -12.51 11.27
C LEU A 281 6.97 -13.61 11.11
N GLU A 282 6.30 -13.60 9.96
CA GLU A 282 5.27 -14.56 9.58
C GLU A 282 5.76 -15.38 8.36
N ILE A 283 5.73 -16.71 8.46
CA ILE A 283 6.07 -17.60 7.33
C ILE A 283 4.90 -17.65 6.36
N LEU A 284 5.16 -17.31 5.09
CA LEU A 284 4.15 -17.28 4.03
C LEU A 284 4.13 -18.50 3.12
N ALA A 285 5.18 -19.33 3.21
CA ALA A 285 5.31 -20.52 2.37
C ALA A 285 4.23 -21.55 2.67
N ASN A 286 3.57 -22.08 1.64
CA ASN A 286 2.47 -23.04 1.75
C ASN A 286 2.85 -24.46 1.33
N THR A 287 4.05 -24.67 0.76
CA THR A 287 4.54 -25.98 0.34
C THR A 287 5.62 -26.49 1.30
N THR A 288 5.85 -27.80 1.36
CA THR A 288 6.88 -28.37 2.22
C THR A 288 8.28 -27.81 1.92
N ASP A 289 8.66 -27.75 0.64
CA ASP A 289 9.97 -27.19 0.23
C ASP A 289 10.04 -25.69 0.51
N GLY A 290 8.96 -24.96 0.26
CA GLY A 290 8.87 -23.54 0.61
C GLY A 290 9.03 -23.29 2.11
N GLN A 291 8.36 -24.08 2.94
CA GLN A 291 8.48 -24.04 4.41
C GLN A 291 9.94 -24.33 4.86
N ILE A 292 10.55 -25.37 4.32
CA ILE A 292 11.96 -25.70 4.62
C ILE A 292 12.86 -24.50 4.28
N LYS A 293 12.75 -23.97 3.06
CA LYS A 293 13.51 -22.79 2.62
C LYS A 293 13.29 -21.59 3.53
N ALA A 294 12.02 -21.28 3.85
CA ALA A 294 11.69 -20.15 4.71
C ALA A 294 12.28 -20.30 6.12
N TYR A 295 12.19 -21.48 6.75
CA TYR A 295 12.78 -21.72 8.06
C TYR A 295 14.31 -21.72 8.05
N GLU A 296 14.96 -22.16 6.96
CA GLU A 296 16.42 -22.05 6.80
C GLU A 296 16.86 -20.59 6.71
N VAL A 297 16.12 -19.77 5.94
CA VAL A 297 16.37 -18.32 5.87
C VAL A 297 16.13 -17.67 7.24
N TYR A 298 15.06 -18.03 7.94
CA TYR A 298 14.79 -17.55 9.30
C TYR A 298 15.89 -17.93 10.29
N LYS A 299 16.39 -19.18 10.22
CA LYS A 299 17.51 -19.66 11.02
C LYS A 299 18.79 -18.81 10.79
N ARG A 300 19.10 -18.48 9.53
CA ARG A 300 20.21 -17.59 9.18
C ARG A 300 19.97 -16.19 9.75
N LEU A 301 18.79 -15.64 9.60
CA LEU A 301 18.41 -14.32 10.12
C LEU A 301 18.63 -14.22 11.63
N ILE A 302 18.20 -15.22 12.40
CA ILE A 302 18.42 -15.26 13.85
C ILE A 302 19.90 -15.39 14.21
N LYS A 303 20.69 -16.13 13.40
CA LYS A 303 22.14 -16.26 13.63
C LYS A 303 22.88 -14.95 13.36
N PHE A 304 22.65 -14.32 12.23
CA PHE A 304 23.32 -13.07 11.82
C PHE A 304 22.80 -11.84 12.59
N GLY A 305 21.51 -11.80 12.89
CA GLY A 305 20.88 -10.70 13.62
C GLY A 305 20.54 -9.50 12.75
N SER A 306 20.73 -9.56 11.43
CA SER A 306 20.30 -8.50 10.50
C SER A 306 19.93 -9.05 9.14
N ILE A 307 19.11 -8.29 8.42
CA ILE A 307 18.71 -8.51 7.02
C ILE A 307 18.78 -7.19 6.27
N LYS A 308 19.34 -7.21 5.06
CA LYS A 308 19.50 -6.02 4.22
C LYS A 308 18.59 -6.11 3.01
N PHE A 309 17.72 -5.11 2.83
CA PHE A 309 16.81 -4.93 1.70
C PHE A 309 17.35 -3.77 0.83
N GLY A 310 17.98 -4.08 -0.30
CA GLY A 310 18.69 -3.07 -1.08
C GLY A 310 19.73 -2.34 -0.23
N GLU A 311 19.55 -1.03 0.00
CA GLU A 311 20.41 -0.20 0.84
C GLU A 311 20.00 -0.20 2.33
N THR A 312 18.79 -0.67 2.66
CA THR A 312 18.23 -0.61 4.03
C THR A 312 18.59 -1.85 4.82
N GLU A 313 19.26 -1.70 5.95
CA GLU A 313 19.57 -2.80 6.88
C GLU A 313 18.65 -2.76 8.10
N ILE A 314 18.04 -3.89 8.43
CA ILE A 314 17.16 -4.07 9.59
C ILE A 314 17.85 -5.02 10.57
N THR A 315 18.11 -4.54 11.78
CA THR A 315 18.64 -5.35 12.87
C THR A 315 17.52 -6.04 13.62
N ILE A 316 17.64 -7.35 13.81
CA ILE A 316 16.68 -8.19 14.54
C ILE A 316 17.28 -8.56 15.91
N LYS A 317 16.72 -8.00 16.97
CA LYS A 317 17.10 -8.38 18.34
C LYS A 317 16.19 -9.50 18.84
N ALA A 318 16.69 -10.73 18.83
CA ALA A 318 15.96 -11.87 19.39
C ALA A 318 16.25 -11.98 20.89
N SER A 319 15.25 -11.82 21.73
CA SER A 319 15.35 -11.86 23.19
C SER A 319 15.85 -13.21 23.74
N ASN A 320 15.58 -14.32 23.05
CA ASN A 320 16.03 -15.65 23.42
C ASN A 320 16.49 -16.49 22.20
N LYS A 321 17.63 -16.08 21.63
CA LYS A 321 18.19 -16.67 20.41
C LYS A 321 18.34 -18.18 20.45
N LYS A 322 18.77 -18.75 21.59
CA LYS A 322 18.95 -20.20 21.76
C LYS A 322 17.63 -20.96 21.66
N VAL A 323 16.58 -20.47 22.31
CA VAL A 323 15.26 -21.09 22.27
C VAL A 323 14.67 -21.01 20.86
N ILE A 324 14.73 -19.86 20.22
CA ILE A 324 14.21 -19.68 18.85
C ILE A 324 14.94 -20.63 17.89
N LEU A 325 16.25 -20.73 17.96
CA LEU A 325 17.03 -21.66 17.10
C LEU A 325 16.68 -23.13 17.38
N SER A 326 16.42 -23.50 18.64
CA SER A 326 15.94 -24.84 18.98
C SER A 326 14.57 -25.14 18.35
N MET A 327 13.64 -24.20 18.45
CA MET A 327 12.29 -24.31 17.84
C MET A 327 12.37 -24.43 16.31
N ILE A 328 13.21 -23.61 15.66
CA ILE A 328 13.43 -23.67 14.21
C ILE A 328 14.01 -25.03 13.81
N ASN A 329 15.02 -25.54 14.52
CA ASN A 329 15.62 -26.83 14.22
C ASN A 329 14.61 -27.97 14.37
N LYS A 330 13.79 -27.96 15.42
CA LYS A 330 12.70 -28.93 15.60
C LYS A 330 11.71 -28.88 14.44
N ARG A 331 11.32 -27.68 13.99
CA ARG A 331 10.41 -27.51 12.85
C ARG A 331 11.03 -28.01 11.55
N LEU A 332 12.30 -27.71 11.27
CA LEU A 332 13.03 -28.22 10.11
C LEU A 332 13.13 -29.76 10.12
N SER A 333 13.38 -30.37 11.28
CA SER A 333 13.37 -31.82 11.42
C SER A 333 11.99 -32.41 11.08
N ASN A 334 10.90 -31.84 11.59
CA ASN A 334 9.56 -32.29 11.24
C ASN A 334 9.26 -32.14 9.74
N LEU A 335 9.63 -31.00 9.14
CA LEU A 335 9.44 -30.79 7.70
C LEU A 335 10.25 -31.75 6.84
N SER A 336 11.45 -32.18 7.29
CA SER A 336 12.23 -33.25 6.64
C SER A 336 11.50 -34.59 6.70
N ILE A 337 10.88 -34.92 7.83
CA ILE A 337 10.00 -36.09 7.98
C ILE A 337 8.83 -36.03 6.99
N HIS A 338 8.14 -34.88 6.93
CA HIS A 338 7.02 -34.68 5.98
C HIS A 338 7.47 -34.89 4.53
N LYS A 339 8.60 -34.29 4.14
CA LYS A 339 9.16 -34.44 2.80
C LYS A 339 9.48 -35.91 2.47
N SER A 340 10.05 -36.66 3.43
CA SER A 340 10.38 -38.07 3.26
C SER A 340 9.11 -38.91 3.07
N VAL A 341 8.05 -38.65 3.84
CA VAL A 341 6.76 -39.35 3.71
C VAL A 341 6.12 -39.04 2.36
N LEU A 342 6.10 -37.77 1.93
CA LEU A 342 5.55 -37.39 0.63
C LEU A 342 6.29 -38.07 -0.53
N ASN A 343 7.62 -38.17 -0.43
CA ASN A 343 8.45 -38.81 -1.45
C ASN A 343 8.18 -40.31 -1.55
N ILE A 344 8.12 -41.05 -0.42
CA ILE A 344 7.85 -42.47 -0.46
C ILE A 344 6.43 -42.81 -0.93
N LEU A 345 5.50 -41.93 -0.64
CA LEU A 345 4.12 -42.01 -1.14
C LEU A 345 3.97 -41.48 -2.57
N ASN A 346 5.03 -40.96 -3.18
CA ASN A 346 5.05 -40.29 -4.49
C ASN A 346 3.97 -39.18 -4.63
N ILE A 347 3.68 -38.47 -3.55
CA ILE A 347 2.70 -37.39 -3.53
C ILE A 347 3.34 -36.13 -4.07
N LYS A 348 2.86 -35.64 -5.23
CA LYS A 348 3.32 -34.41 -5.91
C LYS A 348 2.48 -33.19 -5.53
N THR A 349 1.25 -33.39 -5.08
CA THR A 349 0.38 -32.31 -4.65
C THR A 349 0.93 -31.64 -3.40
N PRO A 350 1.09 -30.31 -3.40
CA PRO A 350 1.62 -29.61 -2.23
C PRO A 350 0.64 -29.67 -1.06
N ILE A 351 1.16 -29.92 0.13
CA ILE A 351 0.40 -29.80 1.38
C ILE A 351 0.11 -28.31 1.62
N ASN A 352 -1.13 -28.01 1.97
CA ASN A 352 -1.50 -26.67 2.40
C ASN A 352 -1.22 -26.50 3.91
N TYR A 353 -0.09 -25.87 4.24
CA TYR A 353 0.29 -25.64 5.64
C TYR A 353 -0.58 -24.61 6.38
N LYS A 354 -1.47 -23.90 5.71
CA LYS A 354 -2.45 -23.02 6.38
C LYS A 354 -3.55 -23.82 7.10
N THR A 355 -3.86 -25.01 6.58
CA THR A 355 -4.88 -25.91 7.15
C THR A 355 -4.25 -27.10 7.88
N PHE A 356 -2.94 -27.14 7.98
CA PHE A 356 -2.19 -28.24 8.59
C PHE A 356 -2.22 -28.15 10.12
N THR A 357 -2.73 -29.20 10.78
CA THR A 357 -2.95 -29.26 12.21
C THR A 357 -1.84 -30.04 12.96
N GLU A 358 -1.88 -30.04 14.30
CA GLU A 358 -1.01 -30.87 15.11
C GLU A 358 -1.31 -32.38 14.91
N GLU A 359 -2.55 -32.72 14.63
CA GLU A 359 -2.98 -34.10 14.31
C GLU A 359 -2.38 -34.57 12.98
N ASP A 360 -2.35 -33.68 11.97
CA ASP A 360 -1.67 -33.96 10.70
C ASP A 360 -0.17 -34.19 10.92
N ASP A 361 0.50 -33.36 11.75
CA ASP A 361 1.92 -33.52 12.08
C ASP A 361 2.18 -34.83 12.82
N PHE A 362 1.28 -35.20 13.73
CA PHE A 362 1.34 -36.52 14.40
C PHE A 362 1.21 -37.65 13.39
N SER A 363 0.21 -37.57 12.51
CA SER A 363 -0.02 -38.58 11.46
C SER A 363 1.20 -38.73 10.54
N MET A 364 1.80 -37.64 10.11
CA MET A 364 3.04 -37.66 9.32
C MET A 364 4.19 -38.36 10.03
N ARG A 365 4.36 -38.12 11.33
CA ARG A 365 5.39 -38.81 12.11
C ARG A 365 5.11 -40.32 12.28
N GLN A 366 3.86 -40.72 12.42
CA GLN A 366 3.50 -42.14 12.46
C GLN A 366 3.74 -42.82 11.09
N LEU A 367 3.36 -42.16 10.00
CA LEU A 367 3.68 -42.64 8.65
C LEU A 367 5.16 -42.76 8.39
N TYR A 368 5.97 -41.81 8.86
CA TYR A 368 7.43 -41.90 8.76
C TYR A 368 7.96 -43.16 9.46
N LYS A 369 7.51 -43.43 10.70
CA LYS A 369 7.90 -44.63 11.45
C LYS A 369 7.48 -45.90 10.73
N ALA A 370 6.28 -45.95 10.20
CA ALA A 370 5.74 -47.14 9.54
C ALA A 370 6.39 -47.39 8.17
N LEU A 371 6.44 -46.32 7.31
CA LEU A 371 6.82 -46.49 5.90
C LEU A 371 8.34 -46.41 5.65
N ILE A 372 9.07 -45.69 6.50
CA ILE A 372 10.50 -45.44 6.30
C ILE A 372 11.36 -46.17 7.31
N GLU A 373 10.97 -46.17 8.60
CA GLU A 373 11.67 -46.93 9.62
C GLU A 373 11.18 -48.38 9.72
N HIS A 374 10.15 -48.78 8.95
CA HIS A 374 9.53 -50.11 8.95
C HIS A 374 9.18 -50.62 10.36
N LYS A 375 8.75 -49.71 11.22
CA LYS A 375 8.30 -50.05 12.57
C LYS A 375 6.85 -50.53 12.56
N ALA A 376 6.59 -51.60 13.29
CA ALA A 376 5.24 -52.09 13.52
C ALA A 376 4.39 -51.03 14.23
N ILE A 377 3.15 -50.92 13.85
CA ILE A 377 2.16 -50.01 14.45
C ILE A 377 1.15 -50.78 15.29
N GLY A 378 0.69 -50.17 16.40
CA GLY A 378 -0.41 -50.73 17.19
C GLY A 378 -1.74 -50.31 16.56
N LEU A 379 -2.54 -51.26 16.13
CA LEU A 379 -3.87 -51.03 15.61
C LEU A 379 -4.91 -51.70 16.53
N THR A 380 -5.95 -50.95 16.88
CA THR A 380 -7.11 -51.48 17.66
C THR A 380 -8.01 -52.33 16.80
N ASN A 381 -8.21 -51.99 15.54
CA ASN A 381 -8.98 -52.72 14.56
C ASN A 381 -8.21 -52.76 13.25
N PRO A 382 -7.39 -53.78 12.99
CA PRO A 382 -6.66 -53.88 11.76
C PRO A 382 -7.62 -54.05 10.58
N GLN A 383 -7.45 -53.19 9.58
CA GLN A 383 -8.14 -53.26 8.30
C GLN A 383 -7.08 -53.56 7.23
N ASP A 384 -7.44 -54.21 6.17
CA ASP A 384 -6.50 -54.49 5.07
C ASP A 384 -6.06 -53.21 4.35
N ILE A 385 -6.91 -52.20 4.34
CA ILE A 385 -6.61 -50.90 3.74
C ILE A 385 -7.14 -49.75 4.62
N PHE A 386 -6.32 -48.71 4.73
CA PHE A 386 -6.61 -47.50 5.49
C PHE A 386 -6.62 -46.28 4.60
N LYS A 387 -7.60 -45.41 4.82
CA LYS A 387 -7.62 -44.06 4.31
C LYS A 387 -7.24 -43.09 5.44
N ILE A 388 -6.20 -42.32 5.25
CA ILE A 388 -5.79 -41.26 6.17
C ILE A 388 -5.91 -39.92 5.44
N ARG A 389 -6.55 -38.94 6.05
CA ARG A 389 -6.56 -37.56 5.56
C ARG A 389 -5.49 -36.76 6.30
N ILE A 390 -4.66 -36.04 5.55
CA ILE A 390 -3.65 -35.13 6.07
C ILE A 390 -3.84 -33.80 5.37
N ALA A 391 -4.31 -32.82 6.09
CA ALA A 391 -4.70 -31.52 5.53
C ALA A 391 -5.62 -31.67 4.30
N ASN A 392 -5.13 -31.31 3.11
CA ASN A 392 -5.83 -31.39 1.84
C ASN A 392 -5.57 -32.70 1.06
N ILE A 393 -4.85 -33.66 1.64
CA ILE A 393 -4.42 -34.88 0.96
C ILE A 393 -5.08 -36.10 1.59
N ASN A 394 -5.60 -37.02 0.75
CA ASN A 394 -6.02 -38.36 1.16
C ASN A 394 -4.94 -39.38 0.79
N VAL A 395 -4.53 -40.20 1.75
CA VAL A 395 -3.52 -41.25 1.59
C VAL A 395 -4.19 -42.61 1.77
N LEU A 396 -3.92 -43.54 0.84
CA LEU A 396 -4.37 -44.92 0.91
C LEU A 396 -3.17 -45.82 1.25
N LEU A 397 -3.34 -46.64 2.28
CA LEU A 397 -2.28 -47.52 2.79
C LEU A 397 -2.82 -48.95 2.89
N VAL A 398 -1.95 -49.93 2.60
CA VAL A 398 -2.24 -51.35 2.82
C VAL A 398 -1.60 -51.79 4.14
N CYS A 399 -2.37 -52.51 4.96
CA CYS A 399 -1.88 -53.10 6.18
C CYS A 399 -1.46 -54.56 5.90
N GLN A 400 -0.26 -54.92 6.31
CA GLN A 400 0.23 -56.28 6.26
C GLN A 400 0.57 -56.73 7.69
N SER A 401 0.23 -57.97 8.04
CA SER A 401 0.60 -58.58 9.30
C SER A 401 1.69 -59.61 9.08
N ASP A 402 2.64 -59.68 9.99
CA ASP A 402 3.61 -60.78 10.04
C ASP A 402 3.08 -61.97 10.86
N ASN A 403 3.86 -63.05 10.87
CA ASN A 403 3.53 -64.26 11.64
C ASN A 403 3.45 -64.02 13.16
N ASN A 404 3.99 -62.87 13.64
CA ASN A 404 3.97 -62.46 15.05
C ASN A 404 2.81 -61.48 15.37
N LYS A 405 1.84 -61.35 14.47
CA LYS A 405 0.70 -60.39 14.57
C LYS A 405 1.12 -58.94 14.72
N LYS A 406 2.27 -58.59 14.19
CA LYS A 406 2.71 -57.19 14.05
C LYS A 406 2.18 -56.64 12.74
N PHE A 407 1.71 -55.39 12.77
CA PHE A 407 1.10 -54.72 11.62
C PHE A 407 2.11 -53.71 11.02
N TYR A 408 2.25 -53.78 9.71
CA TYR A 408 3.09 -52.90 8.91
C TYR A 408 2.23 -52.21 7.86
N LEU A 409 2.55 -50.94 7.54
CA LEU A 409 1.85 -50.17 6.51
C LEU A 409 2.74 -50.00 5.29
N ASP A 410 2.14 -50.20 4.12
CA ASP A 410 2.73 -49.89 2.82
C ASP A 410 1.84 -48.97 2.00
N ASN A 411 2.45 -48.25 1.05
CA ASN A 411 1.71 -47.48 0.06
C ASN A 411 0.85 -48.45 -0.76
N ALA A 412 -0.47 -48.24 -0.75
CA ALA A 412 -1.44 -49.12 -1.46
C ALA A 412 -1.07 -49.26 -2.95
N PHE A 413 -0.62 -48.22 -3.59
CA PHE A 413 -0.26 -48.23 -5.01
C PHE A 413 1.12 -48.81 -5.32
N ALA A 414 1.96 -48.96 -4.32
CA ALA A 414 3.24 -49.67 -4.45
C ALA A 414 3.09 -51.16 -4.09
N SER A 415 1.97 -51.59 -3.51
CA SER A 415 1.71 -52.97 -3.10
C SER A 415 1.79 -53.90 -4.28
N PRO A 416 2.42 -55.11 -4.13
CA PRO A 416 2.42 -56.15 -5.16
C PRO A 416 1.00 -56.56 -5.58
N LEU A 417 0.05 -56.54 -4.66
CA LEU A 417 -1.35 -56.83 -4.93
C LEU A 417 -1.96 -55.89 -5.98
N ILE A 418 -1.80 -54.58 -5.79
CA ILE A 418 -2.28 -53.55 -6.74
C ILE A 418 -1.53 -53.66 -8.08
N LYS A 419 -0.23 -53.93 -8.08
CA LYS A 419 0.55 -54.11 -9.32
C LYS A 419 0.09 -55.31 -10.12
N VAL A 420 -0.25 -56.43 -9.48
CA VAL A 420 -0.82 -57.61 -10.14
C VAL A 420 -2.16 -57.28 -10.77
N MET A 421 -3.00 -56.53 -10.07
CA MET A 421 -4.28 -56.12 -10.58
C MET A 421 -4.19 -55.14 -11.76
N GLN A 422 -3.17 -54.27 -11.80
CA GLN A 422 -2.93 -53.35 -12.92
C GLN A 422 -2.38 -54.01 -14.18
N ASN A 423 -1.72 -55.15 -14.04
CA ASN A 423 -1.13 -55.91 -15.14
C ASN A 423 -2.05 -57.02 -15.68
N SER A 424 -3.26 -57.17 -15.15
CA SER A 424 -4.24 -58.12 -15.69
C SER A 424 -4.97 -57.50 -16.90
N ASP A 425 -5.02 -58.26 -18.03
CA ASP A 425 -5.64 -57.89 -19.30
C ASP A 425 -7.20 -57.76 -19.24
N VAL A 426 -7.74 -57.60 -18.05
CA VAL A 426 -9.17 -57.47 -17.82
C VAL A 426 -9.55 -56.00 -17.76
N SER A 427 -10.11 -55.48 -18.82
CA SER A 427 -10.61 -54.10 -18.91
C SER A 427 -12.16 -54.15 -19.06
N PRO A 428 -12.92 -53.25 -18.40
CA PRO A 428 -12.61 -52.34 -17.32
C PRO A 428 -12.49 -53.05 -15.98
N PHE A 429 -11.55 -52.57 -15.18
CA PHE A 429 -11.21 -53.18 -13.93
C PHE A 429 -12.00 -52.55 -12.78
N GLN A 430 -12.84 -53.30 -12.14
CA GLN A 430 -13.64 -52.88 -10.99
C GLN A 430 -13.04 -53.42 -9.69
N VAL A 431 -12.48 -52.54 -8.86
CA VAL A 431 -12.10 -52.89 -7.49
C VAL A 431 -13.20 -52.41 -6.55
N PRO A 432 -13.70 -53.27 -5.65
CA PRO A 432 -14.66 -52.84 -4.64
C PRO A 432 -13.98 -51.97 -3.61
N ILE A 433 -13.87 -50.67 -3.88
CA ILE A 433 -13.25 -49.69 -2.98
C ILE A 433 -14.02 -49.56 -1.67
N PHE A 434 -15.32 -49.88 -1.67
CA PHE A 434 -16.16 -49.72 -0.49
C PHE A 434 -15.97 -50.80 0.58
N SER A 435 -15.37 -51.93 0.27
CA SER A 435 -14.87 -52.82 1.32
C SER A 435 -13.79 -52.19 2.15
N PHE A 436 -13.05 -51.22 1.57
CA PHE A 436 -11.97 -50.47 2.22
C PHE A 436 -12.46 -49.28 3.03
N LEU A 437 -13.64 -48.75 2.73
CA LEU A 437 -14.21 -47.56 3.37
C LEU A 437 -15.43 -47.84 4.22
N GLY A 438 -15.80 -49.13 4.36
CA GLY A 438 -17.01 -49.56 5.09
C GLY A 438 -18.33 -49.25 4.38
N GLN A 439 -18.29 -48.85 3.11
CA GLN A 439 -19.47 -48.59 2.24
C GLN A 439 -19.42 -49.49 1.00
N LYS A 440 -20.59 -49.84 0.46
CA LYS A 440 -20.67 -50.71 -0.74
C LYS A 440 -20.59 -49.84 -2.02
N GLY A 441 -19.62 -50.10 -2.90
CA GLY A 441 -19.50 -49.46 -4.19
C GLY A 441 -18.26 -49.91 -4.97
N TYR A 442 -18.08 -49.38 -6.16
CA TYR A 442 -16.99 -49.72 -7.06
C TYR A 442 -16.46 -48.45 -7.71
N VAL A 443 -15.13 -48.37 -7.92
CA VAL A 443 -14.50 -47.33 -8.73
C VAL A 443 -13.93 -47.97 -9.97
N LEU A 444 -14.21 -47.38 -11.12
CA LEU A 444 -13.60 -47.74 -12.39
C LEU A 444 -12.21 -47.06 -12.48
N PHE A 445 -11.19 -47.89 -12.68
CA PHE A 445 -9.81 -47.41 -12.85
C PHE A 445 -9.45 -47.17 -14.33
N ASP A 446 -10.44 -46.83 -15.16
CA ASP A 446 -10.17 -46.39 -16.52
C ASP A 446 -9.39 -45.07 -16.55
N ASN A 447 -8.20 -45.08 -17.13
CA ASN A 447 -7.36 -43.92 -17.37
C ASN A 447 -6.61 -43.29 -16.20
N ILE A 448 -6.31 -44.00 -15.14
CA ILE A 448 -5.38 -43.52 -14.13
C ILE A 448 -3.95 -43.71 -14.65
N PRO A 449 -3.14 -42.62 -14.86
CA PRO A 449 -1.76 -42.79 -15.30
C PRO A 449 -0.96 -43.62 -14.32
N TYR A 450 -0.24 -44.62 -14.81
CA TYR A 450 0.55 -45.62 -14.05
C TYR A 450 1.50 -45.04 -12.97
N ASN A 451 1.82 -43.74 -13.02
CA ASN A 451 2.72 -43.04 -12.09
C ASN A 451 2.02 -42.10 -11.11
N SER A 452 0.70 -42.05 -11.09
CA SER A 452 -0.01 -41.22 -10.12
C SER A 452 -0.46 -42.07 -8.93
N CYS A 453 0.24 -41.96 -7.82
CA CYS A 453 -0.24 -42.39 -6.50
C CYS A 453 -1.40 -41.49 -6.07
N LEU A 454 -2.52 -41.49 -6.79
CA LEU A 454 -3.49 -40.44 -6.61
C LEU A 454 -4.90 -40.94 -6.80
N LEU A 455 -5.53 -41.28 -5.68
CA LEU A 455 -6.96 -41.00 -5.53
C LEU A 455 -7.06 -39.68 -4.72
N TYR A 456 -6.91 -38.54 -5.40
CA TYR A 456 -7.40 -37.29 -4.87
C TYR A 456 -8.86 -37.22 -5.23
N THR A 457 -9.73 -37.34 -4.27
CA THR A 457 -11.07 -36.80 -4.41
C THR A 457 -10.99 -35.36 -3.97
N SER A 458 -11.02 -34.44 -4.94
CA SER A 458 -11.45 -33.09 -4.67
C SER A 458 -12.93 -33.12 -4.29
N ASP A 459 -13.28 -32.85 -3.08
CA ASP A 459 -14.55 -32.26 -2.68
C ASP A 459 -14.31 -30.80 -2.36
#